data_405ce4da71d26cb1b6067c5873126aa8
#
_entry.id   405ce4da71d26cb1b6067c5873126aa8
#
_cell.length_a   1.000
_cell.length_b   1.000
_cell.length_c   1.000
_cell.angle_alpha   90.00
_cell.angle_beta   90.00
_cell.angle_gamma   90.00
#
_symmetry.space_group_name_H-M   'P 1'
#
loop_
_entity.id
_entity.type
_entity.pdbx_description
1 polymer ?
#
loop_
_entity_poly.entity_id
_entity_poly.type
_entity_poly.pdbx_seq_one_letter_code
_entity_poly.pdbx_strand_id
1 'polypeptide(L)'
;MMMVAGLLFLALAFFAVGKAAALRNDSQGAADAAALAAAQKARANFGPGFLGSLPSNTLDAFLGAPFAPPCAEAQRLAEANEAKKELCYPTPGYLRDKITVEVEGHESVDSPVIPGSQSKKATAKATALIEFRCPNPVVIDANSDGSPEAFIFTCRSGDVIKIATTEIGRPGLWESVSRTLFDVRLVDQ
;
A
#
# COMPACT_ATOMS: atom_id res chain seq x y z
N MET A 1 -34.34 -17.85 40.13
CA MET A 1 -34.55 -17.00 38.93
C MET A 1 -33.49 -15.91 38.76
N MET A 2 -33.03 -15.22 39.80
CA MET A 2 -31.98 -14.14 39.65
C MET A 2 -30.66 -14.66 39.09
N MET A 3 -30.16 -15.85 39.44
CA MET A 3 -28.91 -16.40 38.91
C MET A 3 -28.96 -16.64 37.41
N VAL A 4 -30.07 -17.14 36.88
CA VAL A 4 -30.24 -17.40 35.43
C VAL A 4 -30.24 -16.09 34.65
N ALA A 5 -30.93 -15.05 35.14
CA ALA A 5 -30.95 -13.74 34.53
C ALA A 5 -29.53 -13.09 34.49
N GLY A 6 -28.77 -13.24 35.59
CA GLY A 6 -27.39 -12.75 35.66
C GLY A 6 -26.47 -13.46 34.66
N LEU A 7 -26.59 -14.77 34.51
CA LEU A 7 -25.81 -15.55 33.54
C LEU A 7 -26.16 -15.18 32.09
N LEU A 8 -27.45 -14.99 31.79
CA LEU A 8 -27.88 -14.53 30.44
C LEU A 8 -27.36 -13.15 30.13
N PHE A 9 -27.39 -12.23 31.09
CA PHE A 9 -26.82 -10.87 30.88
C PHE A 9 -25.32 -10.94 30.60
N LEU A 10 -24.56 -11.72 31.37
CA LEU A 10 -23.13 -11.92 31.14
C LEU A 10 -22.84 -12.51 29.74
N ALA A 11 -23.62 -13.54 29.35
CA ALA A 11 -23.48 -14.15 28.02
C ALA A 11 -23.69 -13.11 26.88
N LEU A 12 -24.72 -12.27 26.99
CA LEU A 12 -25.01 -11.22 26.04
C LEU A 12 -23.91 -10.13 26.02
N ALA A 13 -23.36 -9.77 27.17
CA ALA A 13 -22.26 -8.83 27.28
C ALA A 13 -20.98 -9.38 26.61
N PHE A 14 -20.62 -10.64 26.83
CA PHE A 14 -19.49 -11.29 26.16
C PHE A 14 -19.69 -11.38 24.65
N PHE A 15 -20.90 -11.69 24.20
CA PHE A 15 -21.21 -11.72 22.77
C PHE A 15 -21.03 -10.35 22.14
N ALA A 16 -21.49 -9.27 22.78
CA ALA A 16 -21.33 -7.91 22.28
C ALA A 16 -19.86 -7.49 22.15
N VAL A 17 -19.03 -7.83 23.16
CA VAL A 17 -17.57 -7.57 23.12
C VAL A 17 -16.91 -8.38 22.02
N GLY A 18 -17.27 -9.65 21.86
CA GLY A 18 -16.75 -10.52 20.81
C GLY A 18 -17.08 -9.99 19.40
N LYS A 19 -18.33 -9.54 19.19
CA LYS A 19 -18.73 -8.91 17.92
C LYS A 19 -17.94 -7.64 17.63
N ALA A 20 -17.78 -6.77 18.63
CA ALA A 20 -17.01 -5.53 18.47
C ALA A 20 -15.54 -5.80 18.12
N ALA A 21 -14.92 -6.81 18.72
CA ALA A 21 -13.56 -7.23 18.41
C ALA A 21 -13.45 -7.79 16.98
N ALA A 22 -14.41 -8.62 16.55
CA ALA A 22 -14.45 -9.14 15.18
C ALA A 22 -14.54 -8.00 14.16
N LEU A 23 -15.50 -7.09 14.31
CA LEU A 23 -15.66 -5.94 13.40
C LEU A 23 -14.42 -5.06 13.32
N ARG A 24 -13.70 -4.91 14.44
CA ARG A 24 -12.43 -4.16 14.44
C ARG A 24 -11.35 -4.88 13.63
N ASN A 25 -11.23 -6.20 13.77
CA ASN A 25 -10.28 -7.00 13.01
C ASN A 25 -10.61 -6.99 11.51
N ASP A 26 -11.88 -7.10 11.15
CA ASP A 26 -12.34 -7.06 9.75
C ASP A 26 -12.03 -5.71 9.13
N SER A 27 -12.33 -4.61 9.85
CA SER A 27 -11.98 -3.26 9.38
C SER A 27 -10.46 -3.07 9.24
N GLN A 28 -9.64 -3.64 10.15
CA GLN A 28 -8.18 -3.58 10.03
C GLN A 28 -7.71 -4.36 8.79
N GLY A 29 -8.22 -5.56 8.56
CA GLY A 29 -7.93 -6.34 7.35
C GLY A 29 -8.31 -5.60 6.07
N ALA A 30 -9.45 -4.91 6.07
CA ALA A 30 -9.88 -4.08 4.94
C ALA A 30 -8.93 -2.89 4.70
N ALA A 31 -8.47 -2.21 5.77
CA ALA A 31 -7.51 -1.11 5.67
C ALA A 31 -6.17 -1.59 5.12
N ASP A 32 -5.66 -2.71 5.63
CA ASP A 32 -4.40 -3.33 5.20
C ASP A 32 -4.45 -3.72 3.72
N ALA A 33 -5.53 -4.39 3.30
CA ALA A 33 -5.74 -4.76 1.91
C ALA A 33 -5.82 -3.54 0.98
N ALA A 34 -6.55 -2.51 1.39
CA ALA A 34 -6.70 -1.27 0.63
C ALA A 34 -5.38 -0.50 0.49
N ALA A 35 -4.60 -0.37 1.57
CA ALA A 35 -3.30 0.30 1.55
C ALA A 35 -2.30 -0.44 0.66
N LEU A 36 -2.20 -1.77 0.81
CA LEU A 36 -1.32 -2.60 -0.04
C LEU A 36 -1.71 -2.53 -1.51
N ALA A 37 -3.00 -2.60 -1.84
CA ALA A 37 -3.47 -2.53 -3.22
C ALA A 37 -3.14 -1.18 -3.86
N ALA A 38 -3.36 -0.07 -3.14
CA ALA A 38 -2.98 1.25 -3.60
C ALA A 38 -1.45 1.35 -3.84
N ALA A 39 -0.63 0.85 -2.92
CA ALA A 39 0.82 0.88 -3.05
C ALA A 39 1.34 0.00 -4.22
N GLN A 40 0.77 -1.19 -4.40
CA GLN A 40 1.10 -2.05 -5.54
C GLN A 40 0.71 -1.42 -6.88
N LYS A 41 -0.45 -0.78 -6.94
CA LYS A 41 -0.89 -0.06 -8.12
C LYS A 41 -0.03 1.17 -8.40
N ALA A 42 0.38 1.91 -7.37
CA ALA A 42 1.32 3.03 -7.51
C ALA A 42 2.66 2.55 -8.10
N ARG A 43 3.24 1.47 -7.55
CA ARG A 43 4.44 0.83 -8.10
C ARG A 43 4.26 0.46 -9.57
N ALA A 44 3.13 -0.14 -9.95
CA ALA A 44 2.85 -0.49 -11.33
C ALA A 44 2.80 0.76 -12.24
N ASN A 45 2.29 1.88 -11.73
CA ASN A 45 2.19 3.14 -12.46
C ASN A 45 3.52 3.89 -12.58
N PHE A 46 4.55 3.57 -11.79
CA PHE A 46 5.85 4.24 -11.83
C PHE A 46 6.64 3.96 -13.12
N GLY A 47 6.30 2.88 -13.84
CA GLY A 47 7.07 2.40 -14.99
C GLY A 47 7.45 3.46 -16.01
N PRO A 48 6.52 4.20 -16.61
CA PRO A 48 6.84 5.18 -17.63
C PRO A 48 7.76 6.31 -17.11
N GLY A 49 7.50 6.81 -15.89
CA GLY A 49 8.32 7.85 -15.27
C GLY A 49 9.71 7.34 -14.89
N PHE A 50 9.81 6.18 -14.28
CA PHE A 50 11.08 5.56 -13.91
C PHE A 50 11.95 5.28 -15.14
N LEU A 51 11.41 4.55 -16.12
CA LEU A 51 12.15 4.18 -17.31
C LEU A 51 12.54 5.41 -18.16
N GLY A 52 11.66 6.41 -18.24
CA GLY A 52 11.95 7.67 -18.94
C GLY A 52 13.00 8.55 -18.25
N SER A 53 13.16 8.41 -16.92
CA SER A 53 14.16 9.17 -16.16
C SER A 53 15.59 8.67 -16.36
N LEU A 54 15.77 7.43 -16.80
CA LEU A 54 17.09 6.82 -16.96
C LEU A 54 17.93 7.50 -18.04
N PRO A 55 17.50 7.55 -19.32
CA PRO A 55 18.29 8.20 -20.38
C PRO A 55 18.39 9.71 -20.18
N SER A 56 17.46 10.31 -19.43
CA SER A 56 17.45 11.75 -19.13
C SER A 56 18.32 12.14 -17.94
N ASN A 57 18.92 11.18 -17.26
CA ASN A 57 19.69 11.37 -16.00
C ASN A 57 18.88 12.14 -14.93
N THR A 58 17.58 11.86 -14.83
CA THR A 58 16.65 12.54 -13.89
C THR A 58 16.05 11.59 -12.86
N LEU A 59 16.70 10.44 -12.62
CA LEU A 59 16.20 9.42 -11.69
C LEU A 59 16.02 9.98 -10.27
N ASP A 60 16.96 10.77 -9.77
CA ASP A 60 16.85 11.36 -8.43
C ASP A 60 15.66 12.32 -8.34
N ALA A 61 15.41 13.09 -9.38
CA ALA A 61 14.24 13.96 -9.44
C ALA A 61 12.94 13.15 -9.47
N PHE A 62 12.91 12.04 -10.20
CA PHE A 62 11.77 11.14 -10.21
C PHE A 62 11.52 10.52 -8.83
N LEU A 63 12.57 10.01 -8.16
CA LEU A 63 12.48 9.38 -6.85
C LEU A 63 12.10 10.35 -5.71
N GLY A 64 12.35 11.64 -5.89
CA GLY A 64 11.95 12.69 -4.94
C GLY A 64 10.63 13.39 -5.29
N ALA A 65 10.02 13.07 -6.43
CA ALA A 65 8.82 13.73 -6.87
C ALA A 65 7.57 13.24 -6.13
N PRO A 66 6.62 14.12 -5.81
CA PRO A 66 5.32 13.71 -5.30
C PRO A 66 4.57 12.92 -6.37
N PHE A 67 3.80 11.91 -5.95
CA PHE A 67 2.96 11.11 -6.83
C PHE A 67 1.50 11.15 -6.40
N ALA A 68 0.59 10.92 -7.34
CA ALA A 68 -0.84 10.77 -7.05
C ALA A 68 -1.13 9.33 -6.61
N PRO A 69 -1.64 9.12 -5.38
CA PRO A 69 -1.96 7.78 -4.91
C PRO A 69 -3.17 7.22 -5.68
N PRO A 70 -3.17 5.95 -6.08
CA PRO A 70 -4.29 5.34 -6.79
C PRO A 70 -5.41 4.96 -5.82
N CYS A 71 -6.06 5.96 -5.23
CA CYS A 71 -7.10 5.81 -4.20
C CYS A 71 -8.36 5.11 -4.69
N ALA A 72 -8.59 5.03 -5.99
CA ALA A 72 -9.66 4.23 -6.56
C ALA A 72 -9.44 2.72 -6.33
N GLU A 73 -8.17 2.28 -6.39
CA GLU A 73 -7.83 0.89 -6.09
C GLU A 73 -7.97 0.58 -4.60
N ALA A 74 -7.58 1.53 -3.72
CA ALA A 74 -7.84 1.42 -2.28
C ALA A 74 -9.34 1.27 -1.99
N GLN A 75 -10.18 2.08 -2.63
CA GLN A 75 -11.63 2.00 -2.47
C GLN A 75 -12.17 0.65 -2.91
N ARG A 76 -11.76 0.18 -4.09
CA ARG A 76 -12.21 -1.11 -4.62
C ARG A 76 -11.89 -2.27 -3.66
N LEU A 77 -10.71 -2.26 -3.04
CA LEU A 77 -10.32 -3.30 -2.08
C LEU A 77 -11.00 -3.15 -0.72
N ALA A 78 -11.23 -1.92 -0.25
CA ALA A 78 -12.02 -1.67 0.95
C ALA A 78 -13.45 -2.22 0.79
N GLU A 79 -14.11 -1.89 -0.32
CA GLU A 79 -15.46 -2.36 -0.64
C GLU A 79 -15.54 -3.89 -0.77
N ALA A 80 -14.54 -4.51 -1.39
CA ALA A 80 -14.44 -5.98 -1.48
C ALA A 80 -14.25 -6.66 -0.12
N ASN A 81 -13.85 -5.92 0.92
CA ASN A 81 -13.71 -6.35 2.30
C ASN A 81 -14.75 -5.70 3.22
N GLU A 82 -15.93 -5.39 2.70
CA GLU A 82 -17.08 -4.88 3.45
C GLU A 82 -16.79 -3.61 4.27
N ALA A 83 -15.94 -2.73 3.72
CA ALA A 83 -15.61 -1.45 4.32
C ALA A 83 -15.64 -0.33 3.27
N LYS A 84 -15.88 0.89 3.74
CA LYS A 84 -15.86 2.10 2.94
C LYS A 84 -14.55 2.84 3.18
N LYS A 85 -13.86 3.23 2.11
CA LYS A 85 -12.69 4.10 2.21
C LYS A 85 -13.12 5.52 2.59
N GLU A 86 -12.62 6.01 3.71
CA GLU A 86 -12.85 7.39 4.17
C GLU A 86 -11.72 8.33 3.73
N LEU A 87 -10.47 7.96 3.97
CA LEU A 87 -9.29 8.74 3.59
C LEU A 87 -8.30 7.91 2.81
N CYS A 88 -7.57 8.57 1.90
CA CYS A 88 -6.44 7.98 1.19
C CYS A 88 -5.51 9.10 0.77
N TYR A 89 -4.27 9.09 1.26
CA TYR A 89 -3.30 10.13 0.97
C TYR A 89 -1.87 9.60 0.92
N PRO A 90 -1.01 10.21 0.08
CA PRO A 90 0.39 9.88 0.02
C PRO A 90 1.17 10.66 1.09
N THR A 91 2.28 10.09 1.51
CA THR A 91 3.35 10.80 2.21
C THR A 91 4.62 10.57 1.41
N PRO A 92 5.00 11.52 0.54
CA PRO A 92 6.21 11.39 -0.27
C PRO A 92 7.46 11.36 0.60
N GLY A 93 8.45 10.60 0.16
CA GLY A 93 9.74 10.54 0.82
C GLY A 93 10.81 10.06 -0.15
N TYR A 94 12.00 10.64 -0.10
CA TYR A 94 13.10 10.20 -0.96
C TYR A 94 13.37 8.70 -0.77
N LEU A 95 13.24 7.90 -1.81
CA LEU A 95 13.34 6.44 -1.85
C LEU A 95 12.26 5.68 -1.05
N ARG A 96 11.37 6.35 -0.34
CA ARG A 96 10.44 5.72 0.62
C ARG A 96 9.11 6.45 0.65
N ASP A 97 8.27 6.15 -0.31
CA ASP A 97 6.92 6.70 -0.36
C ASP A 97 5.95 5.88 0.49
N LYS A 98 4.98 6.55 1.10
CA LYS A 98 3.93 5.90 1.87
C LYS A 98 2.56 6.24 1.32
N ILE A 99 1.64 5.30 1.41
CA ILE A 99 0.20 5.53 1.18
C ILE A 99 -0.54 5.11 2.44
N THR A 100 -1.28 6.05 3.02
CA THR A 100 -2.13 5.80 4.18
C THR A 100 -3.58 5.75 3.74
N VAL A 101 -4.29 4.72 4.18
CA VAL A 101 -5.73 4.53 3.92
C VAL A 101 -6.45 4.36 5.25
N GLU A 102 -7.59 5.04 5.38
CA GLU A 102 -8.51 4.90 6.51
C GLU A 102 -9.85 4.41 5.98
N VAL A 103 -10.42 3.43 6.66
CA VAL A 103 -11.70 2.80 6.29
C VAL A 103 -12.66 2.77 7.47
N GLU A 104 -13.97 2.74 7.16
CA GLU A 104 -15.07 2.46 8.07
C GLU A 104 -15.77 1.17 7.62
N GLY A 105 -15.92 0.20 8.51
CA GLY A 105 -16.65 -1.03 8.26
C GLY A 105 -18.12 -0.78 7.97
N HIS A 106 -18.76 -1.61 7.15
CA HIS A 106 -20.18 -1.46 6.82
C HIS A 106 -21.09 -1.84 8.00
N GLU A 107 -20.71 -2.85 8.79
CA GLU A 107 -21.48 -3.31 9.91
C GLU A 107 -21.29 -2.46 11.18
N SER A 108 -22.37 -2.32 11.95
CA SER A 108 -22.36 -1.74 13.29
C SER A 108 -22.30 -2.81 14.37
N VAL A 109 -21.88 -2.42 15.56
CA VAL A 109 -21.86 -3.31 16.75
C VAL A 109 -23.25 -3.83 17.07
N ASP A 110 -24.27 -2.96 16.98
CA ASP A 110 -25.71 -3.26 17.16
C ASP A 110 -25.98 -4.23 18.32
N SER A 111 -25.64 -3.82 19.53
CA SER A 111 -25.84 -4.62 20.74
C SER A 111 -27.07 -4.14 21.52
N PRO A 112 -28.00 -5.03 21.88
CA PRO A 112 -29.16 -4.68 22.67
C PRO A 112 -28.82 -4.28 24.13
N VAL A 113 -27.62 -4.62 24.60
CA VAL A 113 -27.16 -4.34 25.97
C VAL A 113 -26.27 -3.09 26.06
N ILE A 114 -25.85 -2.51 24.93
CA ILE A 114 -25.00 -1.31 24.90
C ILE A 114 -25.77 -0.18 24.23
N PRO A 115 -26.25 0.81 24.99
CA PRO A 115 -26.96 1.97 24.41
C PRO A 115 -26.09 2.71 23.39
N GLY A 116 -26.66 3.05 22.23
CA GLY A 116 -26.00 3.82 21.20
C GLY A 116 -25.01 3.01 20.34
N SER A 117 -24.95 1.68 20.48
CA SER A 117 -24.10 0.80 19.66
C SER A 117 -24.61 0.61 18.23
N GLN A 118 -25.89 0.89 17.96
CA GLN A 118 -26.55 0.67 16.68
C GLN A 118 -25.93 1.45 15.52
N SER A 119 -25.33 2.61 15.81
CA SER A 119 -24.67 3.46 14.83
C SER A 119 -23.13 3.41 14.89
N LYS A 120 -22.57 2.62 15.82
CA LYS A 120 -21.12 2.54 16.00
C LYS A 120 -20.52 1.52 15.06
N LYS A 121 -19.77 2.01 14.09
CA LYS A 121 -19.00 1.22 13.15
C LYS A 121 -17.52 1.21 13.54
N ALA A 122 -16.82 0.16 13.17
CA ALA A 122 -15.39 0.08 13.38
C ALA A 122 -14.66 0.90 12.31
N THR A 123 -13.69 1.68 12.72
CA THR A 123 -12.75 2.36 11.82
C THR A 123 -11.37 1.78 11.98
N ALA A 124 -10.61 1.72 10.90
CA ALA A 124 -9.24 1.26 10.89
C ALA A 124 -8.40 2.06 9.92
N LYS A 125 -7.10 2.06 10.16
CA LYS A 125 -6.12 2.79 9.37
C LYS A 125 -4.92 1.90 9.12
N ALA A 126 -4.40 1.93 7.87
CA ALA A 126 -3.20 1.22 7.49
C ALA A 126 -2.29 2.10 6.64
N THR A 127 -1.00 1.83 6.71
CA THR A 127 0.01 2.50 5.90
C THR A 127 0.85 1.47 5.17
N ALA A 128 0.92 1.57 3.84
CA ALA A 128 1.83 0.81 3.02
C ALA A 128 3.01 1.68 2.59
N LEU A 129 4.21 1.10 2.66
CA LEU A 129 5.47 1.68 2.21
C LEU A 129 5.81 1.14 0.82
N ILE A 130 6.24 2.03 -0.07
CA ILE A 130 6.87 1.72 -1.35
C ILE A 130 8.33 2.14 -1.22
N GLU A 131 9.25 1.20 -1.18
CA GLU A 131 10.67 1.47 -0.97
C GLU A 131 11.49 1.11 -2.21
N PHE A 132 12.22 2.07 -2.76
CA PHE A 132 13.22 1.82 -3.79
C PHE A 132 14.48 1.20 -3.17
N ARG A 133 14.82 -0.02 -3.59
CA ARG A 133 15.86 -0.83 -2.95
C ARG A 133 17.21 -0.81 -3.63
N CYS A 134 17.32 -0.21 -4.80
CA CYS A 134 18.50 -0.30 -5.66
C CYS A 134 19.10 1.09 -5.95
N PRO A 135 19.53 1.86 -4.91
CA PRO A 135 20.08 3.20 -5.10
C PRO A 135 21.41 3.16 -5.85
N ASN A 136 21.78 4.30 -6.44
CA ASN A 136 23.06 4.50 -7.11
C ASN A 136 23.31 3.53 -8.29
N PRO A 137 22.53 3.61 -9.38
CA PRO A 137 22.79 2.80 -10.55
C PRO A 137 24.15 3.14 -11.17
N VAL A 138 24.84 2.12 -11.67
CA VAL A 138 26.02 2.30 -12.51
C VAL A 138 25.55 2.55 -13.93
N VAL A 139 25.96 3.67 -14.49
CA VAL A 139 25.69 4.05 -15.88
C VAL A 139 26.78 3.49 -16.77
N ILE A 140 26.42 2.79 -17.84
CA ILE A 140 27.33 2.24 -18.84
C ILE A 140 27.21 3.09 -20.11
N ASP A 141 28.27 3.80 -20.43
CA ASP A 141 28.49 4.53 -21.67
C ASP A 141 29.81 4.02 -22.25
N ALA A 142 29.73 2.94 -23.02
CA ALA A 142 30.93 2.21 -23.47
C ALA A 142 31.68 2.92 -24.61
N ASN A 143 30.98 3.73 -25.38
CA ASN A 143 31.56 4.51 -26.49
C ASN A 143 31.92 5.94 -26.11
N SER A 144 31.54 6.38 -24.86
CA SER A 144 31.82 7.72 -24.34
C SER A 144 31.22 8.86 -25.19
N ASP A 145 30.06 8.62 -25.82
CA ASP A 145 29.34 9.61 -26.59
C ASP A 145 28.35 10.46 -25.75
N GLY A 146 28.25 10.18 -24.47
CA GLY A 146 27.34 10.82 -23.52
C GLY A 146 25.92 10.24 -23.51
N SER A 147 25.70 9.17 -24.28
CA SER A 147 24.41 8.48 -24.36
C SER A 147 24.53 7.07 -23.70
N PRO A 148 23.99 6.85 -22.51
CA PRO A 148 24.12 5.56 -21.84
C PRO A 148 23.52 4.40 -22.64
N GLU A 149 24.27 3.31 -22.79
CA GLU A 149 23.76 2.06 -23.37
C GLU A 149 23.01 1.18 -22.36
N ALA A 150 23.36 1.29 -21.06
CA ALA A 150 22.71 0.51 -20.04
C ALA A 150 22.84 1.12 -18.63
N PHE A 151 21.94 0.68 -17.75
CA PHE A 151 21.92 1.02 -16.33
C PHE A 151 21.97 -0.28 -15.52
N ILE A 152 22.92 -0.38 -14.57
CA ILE A 152 23.05 -1.54 -13.69
C ILE A 152 22.65 -1.09 -12.28
N PHE A 153 21.62 -1.72 -11.76
CA PHE A 153 21.12 -1.52 -10.41
C PHE A 153 21.57 -2.68 -9.53
N THR A 154 22.30 -2.38 -8.45
CA THR A 154 22.62 -3.34 -7.40
C THR A 154 21.69 -3.08 -6.22
N CYS A 155 20.85 -4.02 -5.91
CA CYS A 155 19.84 -3.89 -4.87
C CYS A 155 20.38 -4.33 -3.50
N ARG A 156 19.77 -3.85 -2.41
CA ARG A 156 20.12 -4.25 -1.04
C ARG A 156 19.92 -5.75 -0.76
N SER A 157 19.07 -6.41 -1.54
CA SER A 157 18.87 -7.87 -1.52
C SER A 157 20.03 -8.66 -2.12
N GLY A 158 20.96 -7.99 -2.80
CA GLY A 158 22.02 -8.63 -3.59
C GLY A 158 21.66 -8.85 -5.05
N ASP A 159 20.42 -8.62 -5.44
CA ASP A 159 20.00 -8.75 -6.85
C ASP A 159 20.66 -7.68 -7.70
N VAL A 160 21.03 -8.06 -8.94
CA VAL A 160 21.57 -7.16 -9.94
C VAL A 160 20.63 -7.12 -11.14
N ILE A 161 20.17 -5.93 -11.50
CA ILE A 161 19.30 -5.68 -12.65
C ILE A 161 20.04 -4.84 -13.66
N LYS A 162 20.09 -5.30 -14.90
CA LYS A 162 20.59 -4.52 -16.03
C LYS A 162 19.41 -4.10 -16.90
N ILE A 163 19.29 -2.81 -17.17
CA ILE A 163 18.31 -2.24 -18.11
C ILE A 163 19.11 -1.63 -19.27
N ALA A 164 19.02 -2.22 -20.44
CA ALA A 164 19.60 -1.64 -21.64
C ALA A 164 18.70 -0.50 -22.17
N THR A 165 19.30 0.58 -22.64
CA THR A 165 18.54 1.72 -23.18
C THR A 165 17.66 1.32 -24.37
N THR A 166 18.09 0.35 -25.16
CA THR A 166 17.31 -0.22 -26.28
C THR A 166 16.10 -1.04 -25.85
N GLU A 167 16.01 -1.43 -24.58
CA GLU A 167 14.88 -2.16 -24.02
C GLU A 167 13.82 -1.22 -23.41
N ILE A 168 14.17 0.05 -23.19
CA ILE A 168 13.23 1.05 -22.66
C ILE A 168 12.09 1.23 -23.68
N GLY A 169 10.85 1.05 -23.19
CA GLY A 169 9.66 1.01 -24.05
C GLY A 169 9.23 -0.38 -24.50
N ARG A 170 10.02 -1.43 -24.21
CA ARG A 170 9.62 -2.81 -24.49
C ARG A 170 8.47 -3.23 -23.57
N PRO A 171 7.37 -3.77 -24.11
CA PRO A 171 6.28 -4.29 -23.31
C PRO A 171 6.77 -5.35 -22.30
N GLY A 172 6.27 -5.28 -21.07
CA GLY A 172 6.61 -6.25 -20.00
C GLY A 172 7.93 -5.99 -19.27
N LEU A 173 8.75 -5.04 -19.72
CA LEU A 173 10.00 -4.73 -19.03
C LEU A 173 9.74 -4.27 -17.58
N TRP A 174 8.82 -3.33 -17.39
CA TRP A 174 8.51 -2.82 -16.05
C TRP A 174 7.98 -3.90 -15.12
N GLU A 175 7.08 -4.74 -15.59
CA GLU A 175 6.52 -5.86 -14.82
C GLU A 175 7.60 -6.83 -14.35
N SER A 176 8.63 -7.05 -15.18
CA SER A 176 9.73 -7.96 -14.86
C SER A 176 10.68 -7.44 -13.79
N VAL A 177 10.93 -6.12 -13.75
CA VAL A 177 11.93 -5.50 -12.86
C VAL A 177 11.35 -4.79 -11.65
N SER A 178 10.09 -4.34 -11.72
CA SER A 178 9.49 -3.44 -10.72
C SER A 178 9.46 -4.03 -9.31
N ARG A 179 9.24 -5.34 -9.18
CA ARG A 179 9.16 -6.02 -7.87
C ARG A 179 10.53 -6.15 -7.19
N THR A 180 11.59 -6.21 -7.97
CA THR A 180 12.95 -6.23 -7.44
C THR A 180 13.43 -4.82 -7.11
N LEU A 181 13.11 -3.83 -7.96
CA LEU A 181 13.47 -2.44 -7.75
C LEU A 181 12.72 -1.81 -6.57
N PHE A 182 11.41 -2.10 -6.42
CA PHE A 182 10.56 -1.50 -5.41
C PHE A 182 9.89 -2.56 -4.54
N ASP A 183 10.14 -2.49 -3.24
CA ASP A 183 9.43 -3.27 -2.23
C ASP A 183 8.13 -2.57 -1.82
N VAL A 184 7.10 -3.36 -1.58
CA VAL A 184 5.81 -2.86 -1.07
C VAL A 184 5.40 -3.71 0.12
N ARG A 185 5.25 -3.06 1.28
CA ARG A 185 4.85 -3.72 2.52
C ARG A 185 4.06 -2.80 3.43
N LEU A 186 3.30 -3.38 4.35
CA LEU A 186 2.72 -2.62 5.46
C LEU A 186 3.81 -2.17 6.42
N VAL A 187 3.58 -1.03 7.05
CA VAL A 187 4.43 -0.50 8.11
C VAL A 187 3.58 -0.03 9.28
N ASP A 188 4.12 -0.17 10.47
CA ASP A 188 3.51 0.38 11.68
C ASP A 188 3.42 1.91 11.59
N GLN A 189 2.39 2.45 12.23
CA GLN A 189 2.09 3.89 12.24
C GLN A 189 2.86 4.61 13.34
#